data_e471a2f13c45d71c8d97814ef479224f
#
_entry.id   e471a2f13c45d71c8d97814ef479224f
#
_cell.length_a   1.000
_cell.length_b   1.000
_cell.length_c   1.000
_cell.angle_alpha   90.00
_cell.angle_beta   90.00
_cell.angle_gamma   90.00
#
_symmetry.space_group_name_H-M   'P 1'
#
loop_
_entity.id
_entity.type
_entity.pdbx_description
1 polymer ?
#
loop_
_entity_poly.entity_id
_entity_poly.type
_entity_poly.pdbx_seq_one_letter_code
_entity_poly.pdbx_strand_id
1 'polypeptide(L)'
;MNDARTVQRAGIAMVVLVLVWGYAWVLAKLALAYCGPLDLATLRTAVGTVCLFPTLLFMSKRVLPEHPWEALGVGVIQTGLFLLLNNWALSQGEAGKTSILVFTMPFWVLLFAWPVLGERIRGIGWVAVSIAGAGLVLILEPWG
;
A
#
# COMPACT_ATOMS: atom_id res chain seq x y z
N MET A 1 17.44 10.88 28.98
CA MET A 1 16.12 11.50 29.11
C MET A 1 15.44 11.86 27.78
N ASN A 2 16.15 11.93 26.66
CA ASN A 2 15.57 12.24 25.35
C ASN A 2 14.87 11.06 24.68
N ASP A 3 15.26 9.82 24.99
CA ASP A 3 14.70 8.62 24.34
C ASP A 3 13.21 8.39 24.60
N ALA A 4 12.76 8.54 25.83
CA ALA A 4 11.35 8.31 26.17
C ALA A 4 10.39 9.25 25.45
N ARG A 5 10.75 10.52 25.32
CA ARG A 5 9.94 11.50 24.58
C ARG A 5 9.96 11.26 23.08
N THR A 6 11.07 10.78 22.55
CA THR A 6 11.19 10.41 21.12
C THR A 6 10.33 9.20 20.81
N VAL A 7 10.38 8.17 21.66
CA VAL A 7 9.54 6.96 21.53
C VAL A 7 8.06 7.31 21.63
N GLN A 8 7.68 8.16 22.60
CA GLN A 8 6.28 8.60 22.74
C GLN A 8 5.79 9.38 21.50
N ARG A 9 6.60 10.31 20.97
CA ARG A 9 6.27 11.06 19.75
C ARG A 9 6.15 10.14 18.54
N ALA A 10 7.06 9.18 18.39
CA ALA A 10 6.99 8.17 17.35
C ALA A 10 5.72 7.31 17.47
N GLY A 11 5.35 6.91 18.69
CA GLY A 11 4.11 6.17 18.95
C GLY A 11 2.86 6.95 18.55
N ILE A 12 2.78 8.23 18.94
CA ILE A 12 1.65 9.10 18.56
C ILE A 12 1.60 9.28 17.04
N ALA A 13 2.73 9.53 16.40
CA ALA A 13 2.81 9.66 14.93
C ALA A 13 2.34 8.39 14.23
N MET A 14 2.72 7.22 14.74
CA MET A 14 2.28 5.93 14.23
C MET A 14 0.76 5.75 14.33
N VAL A 15 0.16 6.08 15.47
CA VAL A 15 -1.30 6.02 15.66
C VAL A 15 -2.01 6.95 14.69
N VAL A 16 -1.56 8.20 14.57
CA VAL A 16 -2.13 9.16 13.61
C VAL A 16 -2.02 8.64 12.18
N LEU A 17 -0.84 8.11 11.80
CA LEU A 17 -0.62 7.55 10.47
C LEU A 17 -1.59 6.41 10.15
N VAL A 18 -1.78 5.47 11.10
CA VAL A 18 -2.70 4.33 10.93
C VAL A 18 -4.15 4.80 10.76
N LEU A 19 -4.59 5.77 11.57
CA LEU A 19 -5.93 6.34 11.47
C LEU A 19 -6.16 7.05 10.13
N VAL A 20 -5.21 7.90 9.71
CA VAL A 20 -5.28 8.60 8.42
C VAL A 20 -5.28 7.61 7.26
N TRP A 21 -4.43 6.59 7.32
CA TRP A 21 -4.35 5.58 6.26
C TRP A 21 -5.62 4.73 6.19
N GLY A 22 -6.13 4.28 7.33
CA GLY A 22 -7.40 3.54 7.38
C GLY A 22 -8.56 4.36 6.84
N TYR A 23 -8.66 5.64 7.23
CA TYR A 23 -9.71 6.53 6.75
C TYR A 23 -9.59 6.83 5.25
N ALA A 24 -8.39 6.83 4.69
CA ALA A 24 -8.15 7.03 3.26
C ALA A 24 -8.88 6.00 2.38
N TRP A 25 -9.08 4.77 2.86
CA TRP A 25 -9.85 3.74 2.14
C TRP A 25 -11.33 4.10 2.03
N VAL A 26 -11.90 4.63 3.11
CA VAL A 26 -13.29 5.10 3.14
C VAL A 26 -13.47 6.28 2.19
N LEU A 27 -12.57 7.25 2.26
CA LEU A 27 -12.59 8.41 1.35
C LEU A 27 -12.45 7.99 -0.12
N ALA A 28 -11.54 7.04 -0.42
CA ALA A 28 -11.39 6.53 -1.77
C ALA A 28 -12.68 5.85 -2.27
N LYS A 29 -13.34 5.06 -1.44
CA LYS A 29 -14.63 4.44 -1.78
C LYS A 29 -15.72 5.47 -2.02
N LEU A 30 -15.81 6.51 -1.20
CA LEU A 30 -16.76 7.61 -1.38
C LEU A 30 -16.48 8.39 -2.68
N ALA A 31 -15.21 8.67 -2.97
CA ALA A 31 -14.82 9.36 -4.21
C ALA A 31 -15.21 8.56 -5.46
N LEU A 32 -15.10 7.24 -5.42
CA LEU A 32 -15.49 6.35 -6.52
C LEU A 32 -17.01 6.36 -6.83
N ALA A 33 -17.84 6.91 -5.96
CA ALA A 33 -19.24 7.17 -6.26
C ALA A 33 -19.45 8.35 -7.22
N TYR A 34 -18.43 9.22 -7.38
CA TYR A 34 -18.50 10.44 -8.18
C TYR A 34 -17.56 10.43 -9.39
N CYS A 35 -16.55 9.55 -9.41
CA CYS A 35 -15.59 9.45 -10.50
C CYS A 35 -15.17 8.01 -10.77
N GLY A 36 -14.63 7.75 -11.96
CA GLY A 36 -14.13 6.43 -12.33
C GLY A 36 -12.82 6.05 -11.62
N PRO A 37 -12.48 4.75 -11.57
CA PRO A 37 -11.25 4.27 -10.97
C PRO A 37 -9.98 4.91 -11.57
N LEU A 38 -9.98 5.13 -12.88
CA LEU A 38 -8.88 5.78 -13.60
C LEU A 38 -8.76 7.26 -13.24
N ASP A 39 -9.90 7.96 -13.17
CA ASP A 39 -9.93 9.39 -12.82
C ASP A 39 -9.40 9.59 -11.40
N LEU A 40 -9.83 8.75 -10.46
CA LEU A 40 -9.36 8.81 -9.09
C LEU A 40 -7.85 8.51 -8.99
N ALA A 41 -7.36 7.49 -9.72
CA ALA A 41 -5.93 7.16 -9.74
C ALA A 41 -5.10 8.33 -10.29
N THR A 42 -5.55 8.93 -11.40
CA THR A 42 -4.89 10.05 -12.03
C THR A 42 -4.89 11.29 -11.13
N LEU A 43 -6.03 11.63 -10.56
CA LEU A 43 -6.17 12.77 -9.66
C LEU A 43 -5.27 12.62 -8.42
N ARG A 44 -5.28 11.45 -7.78
CA ARG A 44 -4.43 11.19 -6.60
C ARG A 44 -2.96 11.30 -6.94
N THR A 45 -2.53 10.75 -8.08
CA THR A 45 -1.14 10.82 -8.53
C THR A 45 -0.75 12.26 -8.87
N ALA A 46 -1.61 13.00 -9.59
CA ALA A 46 -1.36 14.39 -9.94
C ALA A 46 -1.23 15.29 -8.69
N VAL A 47 -2.17 15.20 -7.76
CA VAL A 47 -2.13 15.96 -6.50
C VAL A 47 -0.91 15.58 -5.68
N GLY A 48 -0.60 14.28 -5.56
CA GLY A 48 0.59 13.81 -4.87
C GLY A 48 1.88 14.38 -5.49
N THR A 49 1.97 14.40 -6.81
CA THR A 49 3.12 14.96 -7.54
C THR A 49 3.25 16.46 -7.30
N VAL A 50 2.16 17.21 -7.42
CA VAL A 50 2.14 18.67 -7.20
C VAL A 50 2.54 19.02 -5.76
N CYS A 51 2.16 18.21 -4.78
CA CYS A 51 2.53 18.44 -3.38
C CYS A 51 3.97 18.03 -3.06
N LEU A 52 4.44 16.90 -3.62
CA LEU A 52 5.76 16.35 -3.28
C LEU A 52 6.89 16.98 -4.08
N PHE A 53 6.66 17.36 -5.33
CA PHE A 53 7.68 17.91 -6.19
C PHE A 53 8.30 19.21 -5.65
N PRO A 54 7.53 20.22 -5.19
CA PRO A 54 8.09 21.40 -4.53
C PRO A 54 8.90 21.04 -3.27
N THR A 55 8.43 20.07 -2.49
CA THR A 55 9.12 19.62 -1.28
C THR A 55 10.51 19.07 -1.61
N LEU A 56 10.64 18.29 -2.69
CA LEU A 56 11.96 17.82 -3.16
C LEU A 56 12.88 18.96 -3.59
N LEU A 57 12.35 19.97 -4.29
CA LEU A 57 13.12 21.15 -4.70
C LEU A 57 13.63 21.94 -3.49
N PHE A 58 12.77 22.16 -2.48
CA PHE A 58 13.17 22.86 -1.25
C PHE A 58 14.21 22.09 -0.42
N MET A 59 14.18 20.77 -0.46
CA MET A 59 15.15 19.93 0.25
C MET A 59 16.50 19.82 -0.47
N SER A 60 16.69 20.50 -1.60
CA SER A 60 17.92 20.46 -2.42
C SER A 60 18.37 19.03 -2.76
N LYS A 61 17.43 18.10 -2.89
CA LYS A 61 17.70 16.72 -3.28
C LYS A 61 17.78 16.62 -4.80
N ARG A 62 18.52 15.63 -5.28
CA ARG A 62 18.52 15.30 -6.71
C ARG A 62 17.11 14.84 -7.11
N VAL A 63 16.48 15.59 -8.00
CA VAL A 63 15.14 15.29 -8.49
C VAL A 63 15.18 14.18 -9.55
N LEU A 64 16.26 14.12 -10.32
CA LEU A 64 16.44 13.09 -11.33
C LEU A 64 17.12 11.86 -10.72
N PRO A 65 16.53 10.68 -10.87
CA PRO A 65 17.14 9.42 -10.44
C PRO A 65 18.36 9.10 -11.29
N GLU A 66 19.31 8.35 -10.74
CA GLU A 66 20.52 7.89 -11.48
C GLU A 66 20.14 6.96 -12.64
N HIS A 67 19.07 6.19 -12.50
CA HIS A 67 18.53 5.29 -13.52
C HIS A 67 17.08 5.66 -13.88
N PRO A 68 16.87 6.64 -14.79
CA PRO A 68 15.55 7.21 -15.03
C PRO A 68 14.56 6.20 -15.64
N TRP A 69 15.02 5.29 -16.47
CA TRP A 69 14.16 4.28 -17.10
C TRP A 69 13.67 3.22 -16.11
N GLU A 70 14.54 2.80 -15.21
CA GLU A 70 14.17 1.88 -14.13
C GLU A 70 13.19 2.54 -13.16
N ALA A 71 13.45 3.79 -12.78
CA ALA A 71 12.55 4.58 -11.94
C ALA A 71 11.18 4.81 -12.61
N LEU A 72 11.14 5.05 -13.92
CA LEU A 72 9.91 5.17 -14.69
C LEU A 72 9.14 3.84 -14.69
N GLY A 73 9.82 2.73 -14.95
CA GLY A 73 9.21 1.40 -14.93
C GLY A 73 8.58 1.07 -13.57
N VAL A 74 9.32 1.29 -12.49
CA VAL A 74 8.80 1.12 -11.12
C VAL A 74 7.63 2.07 -10.86
N GLY A 75 7.73 3.34 -11.24
CA GLY A 75 6.65 4.32 -11.06
C GLY A 75 5.36 3.93 -11.78
N VAL A 76 5.46 3.48 -13.03
CA VAL A 76 4.30 3.04 -13.82
C VAL A 76 3.67 1.77 -13.23
N ILE A 77 4.45 0.78 -12.89
CA ILE A 77 3.95 -0.51 -12.39
C ILE A 77 3.51 -0.37 -10.92
N GLN A 78 4.40 0.11 -10.07
CA GLN A 78 4.18 0.17 -8.61
C GLN A 78 3.14 1.23 -8.23
N THR A 79 3.11 2.37 -8.90
CA THR A 79 2.18 3.46 -8.55
C THR A 79 1.00 3.50 -9.51
N GLY A 80 1.24 3.58 -10.81
CA GLY A 80 0.18 3.74 -11.80
C GLY A 80 -0.74 2.53 -11.88
N LEU A 81 -0.19 1.37 -12.23
CA LEU A 81 -0.97 0.14 -12.40
C LEU A 81 -1.56 -0.34 -11.07
N PHE A 82 -0.78 -0.28 -9.98
CA PHE A 82 -1.27 -0.66 -8.66
C PHE A 82 -2.45 0.21 -8.21
N LEU A 83 -2.36 1.54 -8.32
CA LEU A 83 -3.47 2.43 -7.94
C LEU A 83 -4.70 2.21 -8.80
N LEU A 84 -4.53 2.00 -10.10
CA LEU A 84 -5.64 1.74 -11.01
C LEU A 84 -6.37 0.44 -10.63
N LEU A 85 -5.63 -0.67 -10.49
CA LEU A 85 -6.20 -1.97 -10.11
C LEU A 85 -6.84 -1.93 -8.72
N ASN A 86 -6.20 -1.24 -7.78
CA ASN A 86 -6.73 -1.07 -6.43
C ASN A 86 -8.04 -0.26 -6.42
N ASN A 87 -8.10 0.86 -7.14
CA ASN A 87 -9.33 1.65 -7.24
C ASN A 87 -10.42 0.88 -8.00
N TRP A 88 -10.05 0.10 -9.01
CA TRP A 88 -10.98 -0.73 -9.73
C TRP A 88 -11.58 -1.83 -8.83
N ALA A 89 -10.75 -2.55 -8.07
CA ALA A 89 -11.21 -3.52 -7.09
C ALA A 89 -12.11 -2.86 -6.03
N LEU A 90 -11.72 -1.68 -5.54
CA LEU A 90 -12.49 -0.91 -4.56
C LEU A 90 -13.84 -0.42 -5.13
N SER A 91 -13.94 -0.14 -6.43
CA SER A 91 -15.19 0.24 -7.07
C SER A 91 -16.21 -0.91 -7.07
N GLN A 92 -15.74 -2.15 -7.23
CA GLN A 92 -16.57 -3.36 -7.27
C GLN A 92 -16.87 -3.95 -5.88
N GLY A 93 -16.00 -3.70 -4.90
CA GLY A 93 -16.07 -4.30 -3.56
C GLY A 93 -16.31 -3.31 -2.44
N GLU A 94 -16.33 -3.80 -1.22
CA GLU A 94 -16.38 -3.00 0.00
C GLU A 94 -14.98 -2.51 0.41
N ALA A 95 -14.89 -1.31 1.01
CA ALA A 95 -13.62 -0.73 1.43
C ALA A 95 -12.87 -1.62 2.43
N GLY A 96 -13.58 -2.21 3.40
CA GLY A 96 -13.00 -3.11 4.39
C GLY A 96 -12.42 -4.37 3.76
N LYS A 97 -13.20 -5.09 2.95
CA LYS A 97 -12.79 -6.33 2.28
C LYS A 97 -11.60 -6.08 1.33
N THR A 98 -11.68 -5.02 0.52
CA THR A 98 -10.61 -4.65 -0.41
C THR A 98 -9.33 -4.27 0.33
N SER A 99 -9.40 -3.49 1.40
CA SER A 99 -8.21 -3.09 2.18
C SER A 99 -7.53 -4.31 2.79
N ILE A 100 -8.27 -5.25 3.38
CA ILE A 100 -7.69 -6.46 3.96
C ILE A 100 -6.99 -7.29 2.88
N LEU A 101 -7.60 -7.45 1.69
CA LEU A 101 -6.98 -8.17 0.57
C LEU A 101 -5.66 -7.52 0.14
N VAL A 102 -5.60 -6.20 0.07
CA VAL A 102 -4.34 -5.49 -0.24
C VAL A 102 -3.30 -5.69 0.86
N PHE A 103 -3.69 -5.71 2.13
CA PHE A 103 -2.79 -5.99 3.24
C PHE A 103 -2.31 -7.44 3.31
N THR A 104 -2.80 -8.35 2.47
CA THR A 104 -2.20 -9.69 2.31
C THR A 104 -0.91 -9.66 1.48
N MET A 105 -0.53 -8.52 0.87
CA MET A 105 0.69 -8.38 0.04
C MET A 105 1.95 -8.96 0.72
N PRO A 106 2.26 -8.71 2.01
CA PRO A 106 3.43 -9.30 2.66
C PRO A 106 3.42 -10.83 2.67
N PHE A 107 2.25 -11.44 2.76
CA PHE A 107 2.09 -12.90 2.65
C PHE A 107 2.52 -13.41 1.26
N TRP A 108 2.06 -12.77 0.20
CA TRP A 108 2.43 -13.11 -1.16
C TRP A 108 3.93 -12.88 -1.43
N VAL A 109 4.48 -11.76 -0.95
CA VAL A 109 5.91 -11.49 -1.03
C VAL A 109 6.73 -12.61 -0.37
N LEU A 110 6.35 -13.05 0.82
CA LEU A 110 7.02 -14.15 1.51
C LEU A 110 6.94 -15.47 0.72
N LEU A 111 5.76 -15.76 0.15
CA LEU A 111 5.55 -16.97 -0.63
C LEU A 111 6.37 -16.98 -1.94
N PHE A 112 6.48 -15.85 -2.62
CA PHE A 112 7.26 -15.71 -3.85
C PHE A 112 8.78 -15.55 -3.60
N ALA A 113 9.18 -14.98 -2.48
CA ALA A 113 10.59 -14.86 -2.10
C ALA A 113 11.27 -16.24 -1.96
N TRP A 114 10.53 -17.24 -1.53
CA TRP A 114 11.05 -18.60 -1.41
C TRP A 114 11.60 -19.17 -2.74
N PRO A 115 10.82 -19.29 -3.83
CA PRO A 115 11.34 -19.84 -5.09
C PRO A 115 12.27 -18.88 -5.86
N VAL A 116 12.07 -17.56 -5.71
CA VAL A 116 12.80 -16.54 -6.50
C VAL A 116 14.13 -16.17 -5.85
N LEU A 117 14.14 -15.96 -4.53
CA LEU A 117 15.33 -15.54 -3.79
C LEU A 117 16.02 -16.69 -3.05
N GLY A 118 15.44 -17.90 -3.06
CA GLY A 118 15.97 -19.05 -2.34
C GLY A 118 15.83 -18.93 -0.80
N GLU A 119 15.07 -17.94 -0.31
CA GLU A 119 14.83 -17.74 1.10
C GLU A 119 13.91 -18.84 1.65
N ARG A 120 14.38 -19.58 2.64
CA ARG A 120 13.59 -20.67 3.24
C ARG A 120 12.76 -20.16 4.40
N ILE A 121 11.45 -20.37 4.33
CA ILE A 121 10.55 -20.16 5.46
C ILE A 121 10.92 -21.18 6.54
N ARG A 122 11.32 -20.71 7.73
CA ARG A 122 11.76 -21.56 8.84
C ARG A 122 10.77 -21.54 10.00
N GLY A 123 10.56 -22.71 10.60
CA GLY A 123 9.88 -22.88 11.89
C GLY A 123 8.54 -22.13 11.96
N ILE A 124 8.48 -21.14 12.84
CA ILE A 124 7.27 -20.36 13.14
C ILE A 124 6.71 -19.60 11.92
N GLY A 125 7.54 -19.34 10.88
CA GLY A 125 7.10 -18.72 9.65
C GLY A 125 5.99 -19.51 8.93
N TRP A 126 6.05 -20.84 8.96
CA TRP A 126 5.00 -21.69 8.40
C TRP A 126 3.66 -21.56 9.13
N VAL A 127 3.71 -21.38 10.45
CA VAL A 127 2.49 -21.12 11.25
C VAL A 127 1.88 -19.79 10.86
N ALA A 128 2.69 -18.74 10.70
CA ALA A 128 2.22 -17.43 10.25
C ALA A 128 1.59 -17.50 8.84
N VAL A 129 2.22 -18.21 7.90
CA VAL A 129 1.72 -18.43 6.53
C VAL A 129 0.39 -19.18 6.57
N SER A 130 0.26 -20.21 7.38
CA SER A 130 -0.97 -21.00 7.51
C SER A 130 -2.12 -20.16 8.09
N ILE A 131 -1.87 -19.38 9.13
CA ILE A 131 -2.87 -18.49 9.74
C ILE A 131 -3.31 -17.41 8.74
N ALA A 132 -2.36 -16.79 8.03
CA ALA A 132 -2.67 -15.78 7.02
C ALA A 132 -3.46 -16.38 5.85
N GLY A 133 -3.10 -17.56 5.38
CA GLY A 133 -3.83 -18.29 4.34
C GLY A 133 -5.26 -18.64 4.77
N ALA A 134 -5.45 -19.13 5.98
CA ALA A 134 -6.78 -19.42 6.53
C ALA A 134 -7.63 -18.13 6.62
N GLY A 135 -7.06 -17.03 7.11
CA GLY A 135 -7.72 -15.72 7.13
C GLY A 135 -8.14 -15.25 5.74
N LEU A 136 -7.28 -15.43 4.73
CA LEU A 136 -7.59 -15.08 3.35
C LEU A 136 -8.77 -15.89 2.79
N VAL A 137 -8.82 -17.21 3.06
CA VAL A 137 -9.95 -18.09 2.66
C VAL A 137 -11.25 -17.65 3.31
N LEU A 138 -11.21 -17.27 4.59
CA LEU A 138 -12.39 -16.76 5.30
C LEU A 138 -12.93 -15.46 4.70
N ILE A 139 -12.03 -14.55 4.28
CA ILE A 139 -12.42 -13.26 3.69
C ILE A 139 -13.00 -13.42 2.28
N LEU A 140 -12.49 -14.37 1.52
CA LEU A 140 -12.96 -14.62 0.16
C LEU A 140 -14.37 -15.28 0.13
N GLU A 141 -14.81 -15.84 1.27
CA GLU A 141 -16.14 -16.47 1.41
C GLU A 141 -16.50 -17.38 0.22
N PRO A 142 -15.69 -18.39 -0.13
CA PRO A 142 -15.91 -19.20 -1.33
C PRO A 142 -17.19 -20.06 -1.27
N TRP A 143 -17.88 -20.03 -0.13
CA TRP A 143 -19.14 -20.76 0.13
C TRP A 143 -20.39 -19.86 0.15
N GLY A 144 -20.26 -18.55 -0.17
CA GLY A 144 -21.37 -17.57 -0.17
C GLY A 144 -22.04 -17.42 -1.52
#